data_3db14ca63750c7ffd777c739db28b575
#
_entry.id   3db14ca63750c7ffd777c739db28b575
#
_cell.length_a   1.000
_cell.length_b   1.000
_cell.length_c   1.000
_cell.angle_alpha   90.00
_cell.angle_beta   90.00
_cell.angle_gamma   90.00
#
_symmetry.space_group_name_H-M   'P 1'
#
loop_
_entity.id
_entity.type
_entity.pdbx_description
1 polymer ?
#
loop_
_entity_poly.entity_id
_entity_poly.type
_entity_poly.pdbx_seq_one_letter_code
_entity_poly.pdbx_strand_id
1 'polypeptide(L)'
;MAKVSKKTEKITPFGGNYFTNRAFNALSLGKVINETLGKRSSTYNGYQWDEIVSSMLDVYLCGGNCVEDVNRKECHLRETPDTRIPTSHTVGRAIKELACENTSYESPSGRKYEFNANSKLNELLMKLNMRMGLLREGQTVNVDFDHVFIKAEKDDAKYSYKQAFGYFPGVVSINGVIAYIENRDGNTPVKFHQADTLERAFSLLRSNGLHVGIFRADCGSYSEDIIRTVDGNCRVFYIRASHSSTMYSNIQDIKEWRPVEIDSQKTEVASFMSTHFMEDSHYRIVVQRTEVKEDMQDLFGKKYVYRCIITNDWESDEKSVIETYNKRGARECDFARLNNDFGWKHLPCSFMKENTAFMILTAICMNFFSYFVSCISSVFTTLTPTSRVKTFVFRFAAVCAKWTRSARTWWLNLYTDKPYDKLSFG
;
A
#
# COMPACT_ATOMS: atom_id res chain seq x y z
N MET A 1 13.55 9.33 -48.00
CA MET A 1 12.86 10.01 -46.88
C MET A 1 11.42 9.48 -46.78
N ALA A 2 10.97 9.11 -45.57
CA ALA A 2 9.57 8.74 -45.35
C ALA A 2 8.69 10.00 -45.43
N LYS A 3 7.51 9.89 -46.08
CA LYS A 3 6.50 10.95 -46.06
C LYS A 3 5.57 10.77 -44.86
N VAL A 4 5.31 11.83 -44.08
CA VAL A 4 4.39 11.83 -42.95
C VAL A 4 3.03 12.31 -43.42
N SER A 5 1.96 11.55 -43.08
CA SER A 5 0.58 11.95 -43.32
C SER A 5 -0.22 11.84 -42.02
N LYS A 6 -1.09 12.81 -41.76
CA LYS A 6 -2.02 12.79 -40.64
C LYS A 6 -3.31 12.07 -41.04
N LYS A 7 -3.76 11.11 -40.22
CA LYS A 7 -5.05 10.43 -40.37
C LYS A 7 -5.98 10.84 -39.23
N THR A 8 -7.28 10.86 -39.51
CA THR A 8 -8.33 11.24 -38.57
C THR A 8 -9.14 10.04 -38.06
N GLU A 9 -8.62 8.83 -38.29
CA GLU A 9 -9.27 7.62 -37.79
C GLU A 9 -9.24 7.56 -36.27
N LYS A 10 -10.35 7.10 -35.69
CA LYS A 10 -10.48 6.90 -34.25
C LYS A 10 -9.73 5.64 -33.83
N ILE A 11 -8.49 5.79 -33.45
CA ILE A 11 -7.60 4.72 -32.98
C ILE A 11 -7.16 5.07 -31.56
N THR A 12 -7.43 4.17 -30.62
CA THR A 12 -6.86 4.28 -29.26
C THR A 12 -5.48 3.66 -29.20
N PRO A 13 -4.49 4.30 -28.57
CA PRO A 13 -3.19 3.69 -28.29
C PRO A 13 -3.21 2.72 -27.10
N PHE A 14 -4.33 2.59 -26.37
CA PHE A 14 -4.48 1.83 -25.14
C PHE A 14 -5.50 0.67 -25.26
N GLY A 15 -5.42 -0.08 -26.36
CA GLY A 15 -6.34 -1.20 -26.61
C GLY A 15 -6.30 -2.28 -25.53
N GLY A 16 -5.13 -2.47 -24.87
CA GLY A 16 -5.00 -3.39 -23.74
C GLY A 16 -5.84 -3.00 -22.52
N ASN A 17 -6.17 -1.72 -22.36
CA ASN A 17 -7.01 -1.26 -21.24
C ASN A 17 -8.45 -1.82 -21.28
N TYR A 18 -8.93 -2.27 -22.43
CA TYR A 18 -10.20 -2.99 -22.53
C TYR A 18 -10.23 -4.23 -21.61
N PHE A 19 -9.15 -4.96 -21.50
CA PHE A 19 -9.09 -6.17 -20.68
C PHE A 19 -9.08 -5.87 -19.18
N THR A 20 -8.49 -4.72 -18.77
CA THR A 20 -8.57 -4.28 -17.37
C THR A 20 -10.01 -3.95 -16.99
N ASN A 21 -10.75 -3.25 -17.86
CA ASN A 21 -12.16 -2.93 -17.66
C ASN A 21 -13.04 -4.20 -17.69
N ARG A 22 -12.73 -5.18 -18.53
CA ARG A 22 -13.41 -6.49 -18.50
C ARG A 22 -13.23 -7.19 -17.16
N ALA A 23 -11.99 -7.25 -16.65
CA ALA A 23 -11.72 -7.88 -15.34
C ALA A 23 -12.45 -7.14 -14.20
N PHE A 24 -12.44 -5.81 -14.21
CA PHE A 24 -13.18 -4.98 -13.25
C PHE A 24 -14.69 -5.30 -13.25
N ASN A 25 -15.28 -5.40 -14.43
CA ASN A 25 -16.71 -5.68 -14.60
C ASN A 25 -17.06 -7.15 -14.26
N ALA A 26 -16.22 -8.13 -14.64
CA ALA A 26 -16.41 -9.54 -14.32
C ALA A 26 -16.48 -9.77 -12.81
N LEU A 27 -15.68 -9.04 -12.04
CA LEU A 27 -15.72 -9.06 -10.58
C LEU A 27 -16.87 -8.26 -9.98
N SER A 28 -17.65 -7.53 -10.81
CA SER A 28 -18.72 -6.62 -10.35
C SER A 28 -18.23 -5.59 -9.31
N LEU A 29 -16.99 -5.09 -9.46
CA LEU A 29 -16.39 -4.15 -8.50
C LEU A 29 -17.17 -2.85 -8.44
N GLY A 30 -17.70 -2.37 -9.55
CA GLY A 30 -18.55 -1.19 -9.60
C GLY A 30 -19.79 -1.31 -8.71
N LYS A 31 -20.41 -2.49 -8.64
CA LYS A 31 -21.53 -2.77 -7.73
C LYS A 31 -21.09 -2.62 -6.27
N VAL A 32 -19.97 -3.24 -5.88
CA VAL A 32 -19.44 -3.15 -4.50
C VAL A 32 -19.14 -1.70 -4.12
N ILE A 33 -18.56 -0.92 -5.04
CA ILE A 33 -18.27 0.50 -4.83
C ILE A 33 -19.54 1.28 -4.55
N ASN A 34 -20.53 1.16 -5.43
CA ASN A 34 -21.79 1.93 -5.32
C ASN A 34 -22.64 1.49 -4.11
N GLU A 35 -22.66 0.21 -3.75
CA GLU A 35 -23.33 -0.30 -2.55
C GLU A 35 -22.67 0.21 -1.27
N THR A 36 -21.33 0.28 -1.23
CA THR A 36 -20.59 0.73 -0.03
C THR A 36 -20.66 2.25 0.12
N LEU A 37 -20.47 3.00 -0.96
CA LEU A 37 -20.43 4.46 -0.91
C LEU A 37 -21.82 5.11 -1.00
N GLY A 38 -22.80 4.37 -1.51
CA GLY A 38 -24.16 4.87 -1.78
C GLY A 38 -24.27 5.59 -3.13
N LYS A 39 -25.44 6.15 -3.40
CA LYS A 39 -25.70 6.88 -4.65
C LYS A 39 -25.02 8.25 -4.61
N ARG A 40 -24.16 8.53 -5.59
CA ARG A 40 -23.47 9.83 -5.68
C ARG A 40 -24.36 10.91 -6.30
N SER A 41 -24.98 10.61 -7.42
CA SER A 41 -25.79 11.58 -8.16
C SER A 41 -27.22 11.08 -8.34
N SER A 42 -28.18 12.00 -8.15
CA SER A 42 -29.61 11.76 -8.45
C SER A 42 -29.98 12.07 -9.89
N THR A 43 -29.13 12.79 -10.63
CA THR A 43 -29.38 13.18 -12.00
C THR A 43 -28.97 12.09 -12.98
N TYR A 44 -29.70 11.93 -14.09
CA TYR A 44 -29.39 10.94 -15.12
C TYR A 44 -27.97 11.08 -15.70
N ASN A 45 -27.51 12.31 -15.87
CA ASN A 45 -26.17 12.61 -16.43
C ASN A 45 -25.06 12.67 -15.39
N GLY A 46 -25.37 12.51 -14.09
CA GLY A 46 -24.38 12.53 -13.03
C GLY A 46 -23.54 11.25 -13.02
N TYR A 47 -22.24 11.39 -12.77
CA TYR A 47 -21.33 10.25 -12.61
C TYR A 47 -21.53 9.57 -11.26
N GLN A 48 -21.56 8.23 -11.23
CA GLN A 48 -21.59 7.42 -10.02
C GLN A 48 -20.17 7.12 -9.53
N TRP A 49 -20.04 6.52 -8.34
CA TRP A 49 -18.74 6.27 -7.73
C TRP A 49 -17.88 5.29 -8.50
N ASP A 50 -18.48 4.26 -9.09
CA ASP A 50 -17.77 3.29 -9.92
C ASP A 50 -17.17 3.93 -11.17
N GLU A 51 -17.86 4.89 -11.80
CA GLU A 51 -17.34 5.65 -12.95
C GLU A 51 -16.15 6.54 -12.55
N ILE A 52 -16.17 7.10 -11.33
CA ILE A 52 -15.04 7.89 -10.80
C ILE A 52 -13.82 7.00 -10.54
N VAL A 53 -14.02 5.88 -9.82
CA VAL A 53 -12.92 4.97 -9.44
C VAL A 53 -12.33 4.29 -10.68
N SER A 54 -13.17 3.81 -11.61
CA SER A 54 -12.68 3.21 -12.86
C SER A 54 -11.90 4.21 -13.73
N SER A 55 -12.34 5.48 -13.76
CA SER A 55 -11.59 6.51 -14.49
C SER A 55 -10.21 6.80 -13.88
N MET A 56 -10.09 6.79 -12.55
CA MET A 56 -8.79 6.89 -11.88
C MET A 56 -7.91 5.68 -12.22
N LEU A 57 -8.48 4.47 -12.19
CA LEU A 57 -7.79 3.25 -12.56
C LEU A 57 -7.26 3.33 -14.02
N ASP A 58 -8.12 3.72 -14.94
CA ASP A 58 -7.76 3.86 -16.37
C ASP A 58 -6.61 4.85 -16.58
N VAL A 59 -6.61 5.97 -15.86
CA VAL A 59 -5.52 6.96 -15.94
C VAL A 59 -4.19 6.31 -15.59
N TYR A 60 -4.10 5.65 -14.43
CA TYR A 60 -2.85 5.03 -13.99
C TYR A 60 -2.45 3.88 -14.90
N LEU A 61 -3.36 3.00 -15.28
CA LEU A 61 -3.07 1.85 -16.15
C LEU A 61 -2.77 2.23 -17.59
N CYS A 62 -3.08 3.45 -18.01
CA CYS A 62 -2.64 4.04 -19.27
C CYS A 62 -1.38 4.93 -19.15
N GLY A 63 -0.72 4.93 -17.99
CA GLY A 63 0.55 5.62 -17.75
C GLY A 63 0.42 7.09 -17.36
N GLY A 64 -0.75 7.52 -16.87
CA GLY A 64 -0.91 8.77 -16.13
C GLY A 64 -0.31 8.68 -14.73
N ASN A 65 -0.07 9.81 -14.10
CA ASN A 65 0.50 9.89 -12.76
C ASN A 65 -0.21 10.90 -11.83
N CYS A 66 -1.19 11.62 -12.34
CA CYS A 66 -2.00 12.59 -11.60
C CYS A 66 -3.45 12.60 -12.11
N VAL A 67 -4.36 13.19 -11.32
CA VAL A 67 -5.79 13.26 -11.68
C VAL A 67 -6.02 14.04 -12.97
N GLU A 68 -5.21 15.06 -13.25
CA GLU A 68 -5.30 15.89 -14.44
C GLU A 68 -5.05 15.12 -15.73
N ASP A 69 -4.37 13.99 -15.66
CA ASP A 69 -4.10 13.13 -16.83
C ASP A 69 -5.37 12.49 -17.40
N VAL A 70 -6.47 12.46 -16.66
CA VAL A 70 -7.76 12.04 -17.21
C VAL A 70 -8.17 12.90 -18.41
N ASN A 71 -7.90 14.21 -18.36
CA ASN A 71 -8.18 15.12 -19.48
C ASN A 71 -7.28 14.86 -20.69
N ARG A 72 -6.04 14.44 -20.47
CA ARG A 72 -5.08 14.12 -21.55
C ARG A 72 -5.35 12.78 -22.21
N LYS A 73 -5.86 11.82 -21.45
CA LYS A 73 -6.12 10.45 -21.89
C LYS A 73 -7.57 10.22 -22.33
N GLU A 74 -8.50 11.07 -21.91
CA GLU A 74 -9.94 10.88 -22.09
C GLU A 74 -10.34 10.68 -23.55
N CYS A 75 -9.73 11.38 -24.50
CA CYS A 75 -10.07 11.24 -25.91
C CYS A 75 -9.84 9.81 -26.43
N HIS A 76 -8.82 9.10 -25.87
CA HIS A 76 -8.51 7.73 -26.26
C HIS A 76 -9.39 6.70 -25.51
N LEU A 77 -9.79 7.01 -24.29
CA LEU A 77 -10.65 6.14 -23.46
C LEU A 77 -12.11 6.27 -23.87
N ARG A 78 -12.55 7.47 -24.28
CA ARG A 78 -13.91 7.73 -24.81
C ARG A 78 -14.22 7.01 -26.11
N GLU A 79 -13.23 6.52 -26.81
CA GLU A 79 -13.46 5.69 -28.01
C GLU A 79 -14.06 4.31 -27.64
N THR A 80 -14.00 3.89 -26.38
CA THR A 80 -14.63 2.64 -25.92
C THR A 80 -16.15 2.82 -25.87
N PRO A 81 -16.93 1.97 -26.55
CA PRO A 81 -18.38 2.05 -26.53
C PRO A 81 -18.95 1.97 -25.11
N ASP A 82 -20.03 2.73 -24.89
CA ASP A 82 -20.79 2.76 -23.63
C ASP A 82 -19.97 3.17 -22.38
N THR A 83 -18.78 3.74 -22.59
CA THR A 83 -17.93 4.24 -21.51
C THR A 83 -18.12 5.73 -21.32
N ARG A 84 -18.34 6.14 -20.05
CA ARG A 84 -18.41 7.54 -19.64
C ARG A 84 -17.19 7.88 -18.79
N ILE A 85 -16.46 8.92 -19.18
CA ILE A 85 -15.25 9.35 -18.48
C ILE A 85 -15.45 10.77 -17.98
N PRO A 86 -15.37 11.00 -16.65
CA PRO A 86 -15.46 12.33 -16.05
C PRO A 86 -14.24 13.17 -16.39
N THR A 87 -14.36 14.47 -16.31
CA THR A 87 -13.21 15.39 -16.35
C THR A 87 -12.42 15.34 -15.03
N SER A 88 -11.17 15.79 -15.04
CA SER A 88 -10.33 15.89 -13.83
C SER A 88 -10.99 16.73 -12.74
N HIS A 89 -11.68 17.81 -13.10
CA HIS A 89 -12.45 18.63 -12.17
C HIS A 89 -13.57 17.83 -11.49
N THR A 90 -14.27 16.97 -12.23
CA THR A 90 -15.32 16.10 -11.66
C THR A 90 -14.71 15.06 -10.73
N VAL A 91 -13.58 14.46 -11.11
CA VAL A 91 -12.85 13.49 -10.24
C VAL A 91 -12.37 14.20 -8.98
N GLY A 92 -11.72 15.36 -9.10
CA GLY A 92 -11.26 16.14 -7.95
C GLY A 92 -12.39 16.52 -6.97
N ARG A 93 -13.56 16.94 -7.51
CA ARG A 93 -14.74 17.19 -6.67
C ARG A 93 -15.25 15.91 -5.99
N ALA A 94 -15.25 14.79 -6.69
CA ALA A 94 -15.69 13.51 -6.13
C ALA A 94 -14.75 13.06 -4.99
N ILE A 95 -13.43 13.27 -5.09
CA ILE A 95 -12.48 13.00 -4.01
C ILE A 95 -12.81 13.85 -2.77
N LYS A 96 -13.14 15.13 -2.97
CA LYS A 96 -13.56 16.03 -1.87
C LYS A 96 -14.87 15.60 -1.22
N GLU A 97 -15.84 15.10 -2.00
CA GLU A 97 -17.10 14.55 -1.51
C GLU A 97 -16.92 13.30 -0.62
N LEU A 98 -15.81 12.55 -0.79
CA LEU A 98 -15.45 11.37 0.00
C LEU A 98 -14.61 11.69 1.23
N ALA A 99 -14.18 12.93 1.40
CA ALA A 99 -13.42 13.33 2.58
C ALA A 99 -14.28 13.23 3.84
N CYS A 100 -13.70 12.81 4.96
CA CYS A 100 -14.29 12.88 6.28
C CYS A 100 -13.46 13.80 7.18
N GLU A 101 -14.07 14.34 8.24
CA GLU A 101 -13.36 15.25 9.15
C GLU A 101 -12.20 14.53 9.86
N ASN A 102 -11.17 15.30 10.16
CA ASN A 102 -10.04 14.83 10.93
C ASN A 102 -10.42 14.63 12.40
N THR A 103 -9.69 13.75 13.09
CA THR A 103 -9.71 13.61 14.54
C THR A 103 -8.46 14.27 15.11
N SER A 104 -8.65 15.21 16.05
CA SER A 104 -7.56 15.90 16.71
C SER A 104 -7.19 15.22 18.03
N TYR A 105 -5.92 14.94 18.23
CA TYR A 105 -5.38 14.43 19.47
C TYR A 105 -4.39 15.43 20.08
N GLU A 106 -4.48 15.65 21.39
CA GLU A 106 -3.61 16.55 22.10
C GLU A 106 -2.55 15.79 22.91
N SER A 107 -1.29 16.16 22.69
CA SER A 107 -0.18 15.59 23.46
C SER A 107 -0.11 16.14 24.87
N PRO A 108 0.61 15.48 25.80
CA PRO A 108 0.82 16.00 27.16
C PRO A 108 1.47 17.41 27.21
N SER A 109 2.16 17.80 26.13
CA SER A 109 2.74 19.15 25.99
C SER A 109 1.78 20.18 25.41
N GLY A 110 0.50 19.87 25.22
CA GLY A 110 -0.52 20.75 24.64
C GLY A 110 -0.46 20.90 23.12
N ARG A 111 0.40 20.14 22.42
CA ARG A 111 0.46 20.17 20.95
C ARG A 111 -0.62 19.27 20.38
N LYS A 112 -1.37 19.82 19.41
CA LYS A 112 -2.41 19.08 18.68
C LYS A 112 -1.85 18.49 17.39
N TYR A 113 -2.31 17.27 17.07
CA TYR A 113 -2.01 16.55 15.85
C TYR A 113 -3.30 16.02 15.23
N GLU A 114 -3.41 16.18 13.93
CA GLU A 114 -4.57 15.74 13.17
C GLU A 114 -4.34 14.35 12.58
N PHE A 115 -5.39 13.52 12.64
CA PHE A 115 -5.44 12.17 12.09
C PHE A 115 -6.69 12.01 11.21
N ASN A 116 -6.59 11.20 10.17
CA ASN A 116 -7.72 10.89 9.31
C ASN A 116 -7.73 9.41 8.91
N ALA A 117 -8.64 8.65 9.48
CA ALA A 117 -8.79 7.22 9.21
C ALA A 117 -9.66 6.93 7.99
N ASN A 118 -10.59 7.80 7.65
CA ASN A 118 -11.63 7.60 6.64
C ASN A 118 -12.18 6.16 6.62
N SER A 119 -12.86 5.78 7.67
CA SER A 119 -13.31 4.39 7.91
C SER A 119 -14.16 3.83 6.79
N LYS A 120 -15.01 4.67 6.15
CA LYS A 120 -15.85 4.26 5.02
C LYS A 120 -15.03 3.84 3.79
N LEU A 121 -13.95 4.56 3.49
CA LEU A 121 -13.07 4.20 2.37
C LEU A 121 -12.15 3.00 2.72
N ASN A 122 -11.73 2.86 3.96
CA ASN A 122 -11.01 1.67 4.40
C ASN A 122 -11.91 0.41 4.38
N GLU A 123 -13.20 0.55 4.73
CA GLU A 123 -14.18 -0.53 4.54
C GLU A 123 -14.35 -0.90 3.06
N LEU A 124 -14.44 0.09 2.16
CA LEU A 124 -14.48 -0.14 0.72
C LEU A 124 -13.23 -0.88 0.23
N LEU A 125 -12.03 -0.41 0.64
CA LEU A 125 -10.76 -1.04 0.29
C LEU A 125 -10.75 -2.53 0.71
N MET A 126 -11.21 -2.83 1.93
CA MET A 126 -11.30 -4.20 2.42
C MET A 126 -12.29 -5.04 1.61
N LYS A 127 -13.51 -4.54 1.38
CA LYS A 127 -14.53 -5.25 0.58
C LYS A 127 -14.06 -5.55 -0.85
N LEU A 128 -13.34 -4.61 -1.48
CA LEU A 128 -12.78 -4.83 -2.81
C LEU A 128 -11.66 -5.88 -2.78
N ASN A 129 -10.78 -5.88 -1.75
CA ASN A 129 -9.77 -6.92 -1.59
C ASN A 129 -10.39 -8.31 -1.41
N MET A 130 -11.47 -8.42 -0.63
CA MET A 130 -12.23 -9.66 -0.48
C MET A 130 -12.89 -10.07 -1.80
N ARG A 131 -13.51 -9.13 -2.51
CA ARG A 131 -14.17 -9.40 -3.80
C ARG A 131 -13.22 -9.85 -4.90
N MET A 132 -12.00 -9.33 -4.90
CA MET A 132 -10.92 -9.78 -5.80
C MET A 132 -10.30 -11.12 -5.38
N GLY A 133 -10.65 -11.66 -4.21
CA GLY A 133 -10.05 -12.88 -3.67
C GLY A 133 -8.60 -12.71 -3.21
N LEU A 134 -8.13 -11.48 -3.07
CA LEU A 134 -6.81 -11.15 -2.50
C LEU A 134 -6.77 -11.47 -1.01
N LEU A 135 -7.90 -11.31 -0.33
CA LEU A 135 -8.14 -11.71 1.06
C LEU A 135 -9.42 -12.57 1.10
N ARG A 136 -9.52 -13.47 2.09
CA ARG A 136 -10.67 -14.38 2.23
C ARG A 136 -11.07 -14.50 3.69
N GLU A 137 -12.37 -14.56 3.96
CA GLU A 137 -12.92 -14.83 5.28
C GLU A 137 -12.36 -16.15 5.85
N GLY A 138 -12.07 -16.18 7.14
CA GLY A 138 -11.44 -17.30 7.83
C GLY A 138 -9.93 -17.44 7.58
N GLN A 139 -9.33 -16.56 6.79
CA GLN A 139 -7.90 -16.61 6.48
C GLN A 139 -7.06 -16.12 7.65
N THR A 140 -5.98 -16.87 7.97
CA THR A 140 -4.90 -16.37 8.82
C THR A 140 -3.88 -15.62 7.97
N VAL A 141 -3.61 -14.37 8.32
CA VAL A 141 -2.81 -13.43 7.51
C VAL A 141 -1.55 -12.95 8.24
N ASN A 142 -0.53 -12.59 7.47
CA ASN A 142 0.65 -11.90 7.96
C ASN A 142 0.50 -10.42 7.67
N VAL A 143 0.54 -9.62 8.73
CA VAL A 143 0.35 -8.17 8.70
C VAL A 143 1.68 -7.46 8.86
N ASP A 144 1.96 -6.53 7.97
CA ASP A 144 3.06 -5.58 8.08
C ASP A 144 2.49 -4.18 8.31
N PHE A 145 3.02 -3.47 9.28
CA PHE A 145 2.71 -2.07 9.54
C PHE A 145 3.94 -1.20 9.34
N ASP A 146 3.75 -0.07 8.69
CA ASP A 146 4.82 0.91 8.53
C ASP A 146 4.25 2.32 8.30
N HIS A 147 5.04 3.34 8.58
CA HIS A 147 4.73 4.71 8.25
C HIS A 147 5.56 5.18 7.06
N VAL A 148 4.93 5.93 6.17
CA VAL A 148 5.61 6.53 5.03
C VAL A 148 5.45 8.05 5.04
N PHE A 149 6.57 8.78 4.95
CA PHE A 149 6.50 10.23 4.81
C PHE A 149 6.18 10.62 3.36
N ILE A 150 5.10 11.37 3.18
CA ILE A 150 4.69 11.91 1.89
C ILE A 150 4.98 13.40 1.89
N LYS A 151 6.03 13.79 1.16
CA LYS A 151 6.36 15.20 0.96
C LYS A 151 5.22 15.90 0.21
N ALA A 152 4.66 16.95 0.77
CA ALA A 152 3.56 17.69 0.18
C ALA A 152 3.54 19.12 0.71
N GLU A 153 3.50 20.09 -0.18
CA GLU A 153 3.34 21.52 0.15
C GLU A 153 1.84 21.85 0.01
N LYS A 154 1.09 21.57 1.08
CA LYS A 154 -0.38 21.70 1.16
C LYS A 154 -0.75 22.63 2.32
N ASP A 155 -1.98 23.15 2.30
CA ASP A 155 -2.42 24.22 3.23
C ASP A 155 -2.33 23.81 4.70
N ASP A 156 -2.63 22.52 5.01
CA ASP A 156 -2.55 21.98 6.37
C ASP A 156 -1.33 21.06 6.61
N ALA A 157 -0.45 20.87 5.62
CA ALA A 157 0.74 20.04 5.78
C ALA A 157 1.69 20.61 6.85
N LYS A 158 2.27 19.74 7.68
CA LYS A 158 3.17 20.12 8.77
C LYS A 158 4.63 19.84 8.43
N TYR A 159 5.52 20.70 8.92
CA TYR A 159 6.96 20.53 8.76
C TYR A 159 7.48 19.41 9.63
N SER A 160 8.10 18.40 9.01
CA SER A 160 8.55 17.17 9.64
C SER A 160 10.04 17.21 9.99
N TYR A 161 10.47 16.28 10.86
CA TYR A 161 11.89 15.97 11.09
C TYR A 161 12.64 15.53 9.81
N LYS A 162 11.93 15.16 8.76
CA LYS A 162 12.47 14.90 7.40
C LYS A 162 12.85 16.18 6.66
N GLN A 163 12.81 17.34 7.32
CA GLN A 163 13.12 18.66 6.75
C GLN A 163 12.25 19.04 5.54
N ALA A 164 10.99 18.63 5.56
CA ALA A 164 10.00 18.92 4.53
C ALA A 164 8.60 19.02 5.12
N PHE A 165 7.71 19.76 4.45
CA PHE A 165 6.28 19.72 4.71
C PHE A 165 5.67 18.44 4.16
N GLY A 166 4.67 17.89 4.82
CA GLY A 166 3.99 16.71 4.34
C GLY A 166 3.06 16.06 5.35
N TYR A 167 2.70 14.82 5.03
CA TYR A 167 1.89 13.91 5.84
C TYR A 167 2.67 12.64 6.18
N PHE A 168 2.19 11.91 7.18
CA PHE A 168 2.91 10.72 7.67
C PHE A 168 1.96 9.54 7.88
N PRO A 169 1.26 9.05 6.82
CA PRO A 169 0.30 7.98 6.94
C PRO A 169 0.92 6.69 7.48
N GLY A 170 0.15 6.02 8.37
CA GLY A 170 0.35 4.63 8.76
C GLY A 170 -0.39 3.72 7.79
N VAL A 171 0.28 2.66 7.35
CA VAL A 171 -0.23 1.73 6.34
C VAL A 171 -0.12 0.31 6.83
N VAL A 172 -1.23 -0.42 6.79
CA VAL A 172 -1.27 -1.86 7.02
C VAL A 172 -1.30 -2.58 5.68
N SER A 173 -0.40 -3.53 5.51
CA SER A 173 -0.37 -4.39 4.32
C SER A 173 -0.35 -5.87 4.70
N ILE A 174 -0.94 -6.71 3.84
CA ILE A 174 -1.01 -8.17 3.97
C ILE A 174 -0.42 -8.77 2.70
N ASN A 175 0.80 -9.30 2.78
CA ASN A 175 1.50 -9.89 1.64
C ASN A 175 1.54 -8.99 0.38
N GLY A 176 1.67 -7.66 0.57
CA GLY A 176 1.71 -6.68 -0.53
C GLY A 176 0.35 -6.11 -0.94
N VAL A 177 -0.73 -6.58 -0.34
CA VAL A 177 -2.07 -6.00 -0.48
C VAL A 177 -2.26 -4.92 0.58
N ILE A 178 -2.53 -3.69 0.19
CA ILE A 178 -2.85 -2.63 1.15
C ILE A 178 -4.23 -2.93 1.74
N ALA A 179 -4.31 -3.00 3.07
CA ALA A 179 -5.52 -3.37 3.80
C ALA A 179 -6.12 -2.22 4.62
N TYR A 180 -5.30 -1.27 5.07
CA TYR A 180 -5.75 -0.12 5.85
C TYR A 180 -4.78 1.05 5.71
N ILE A 181 -5.30 2.28 5.68
CA ILE A 181 -4.53 3.52 5.66
C ILE A 181 -5.15 4.51 6.65
N GLU A 182 -4.32 5.11 7.49
CA GLU A 182 -4.69 6.23 8.33
C GLU A 182 -3.65 7.35 8.17
N ASN A 183 -4.08 8.49 7.67
CA ASN A 183 -3.22 9.64 7.46
C ASN A 183 -3.10 10.46 8.74
N ARG A 184 -1.99 11.20 8.88
CA ARG A 184 -1.74 12.08 10.01
C ARG A 184 -0.74 13.17 9.66
N ASP A 185 -0.67 14.19 10.49
CA ASP A 185 0.28 15.31 10.35
C ASP A 185 1.71 14.82 10.18
N GLY A 186 2.46 15.46 9.26
CA GLY A 186 3.83 15.10 8.94
C GLY A 186 4.83 15.22 10.10
N ASN A 187 4.48 15.98 11.14
CA ASN A 187 5.28 16.18 12.35
C ASN A 187 4.80 15.34 13.55
N THR A 188 3.83 14.46 13.36
CA THR A 188 3.36 13.58 14.42
C THR A 188 4.47 12.64 14.87
N PRO A 189 4.76 12.53 16.18
CA PRO A 189 5.69 11.52 16.67
C PRO A 189 5.24 10.11 16.30
N VAL A 190 6.17 9.26 15.86
CA VAL A 190 5.83 7.96 15.26
C VAL A 190 4.92 7.12 16.15
N LYS A 191 5.20 7.07 17.47
CA LYS A 191 4.47 6.26 18.45
C LYS A 191 3.15 6.88 18.90
N PHE A 192 2.97 8.20 18.69
CA PHE A 192 1.80 8.93 19.20
C PHE A 192 0.51 8.41 18.57
N HIS A 193 -0.41 7.90 19.40
CA HIS A 193 -1.68 7.26 19.00
C HIS A 193 -1.55 6.14 17.95
N GLN A 194 -0.39 5.50 17.84
CA GLN A 194 -0.21 4.38 16.92
C GLN A 194 -0.98 3.13 17.39
N ALA A 195 -1.07 2.89 18.69
CA ALA A 195 -1.87 1.80 19.25
C ALA A 195 -3.35 1.92 18.83
N ASP A 196 -3.92 3.12 18.88
CA ASP A 196 -5.30 3.39 18.43
C ASP A 196 -5.47 3.16 16.92
N THR A 197 -4.48 3.56 16.10
CA THR A 197 -4.45 3.29 14.66
C THR A 197 -4.47 1.78 14.38
N LEU A 198 -3.64 1.03 15.10
CA LEU A 198 -3.56 -0.43 14.98
C LEU A 198 -4.84 -1.11 15.44
N GLU A 199 -5.45 -0.67 16.56
CA GLU A 199 -6.71 -1.24 17.03
C GLU A 199 -7.85 -1.03 16.02
N ARG A 200 -7.93 0.15 15.36
CA ARG A 200 -8.89 0.37 14.26
C ARG A 200 -8.64 -0.57 13.09
N ALA A 201 -7.37 -0.77 12.73
CA ALA A 201 -7.00 -1.69 11.66
C ALA A 201 -7.33 -3.15 12.01
N PHE A 202 -6.96 -3.62 13.21
CA PHE A 202 -7.28 -4.97 13.68
C PHE A 202 -8.79 -5.20 13.79
N SER A 203 -9.55 -4.19 14.25
CA SER A 203 -11.01 -4.25 14.28
C SER A 203 -11.61 -4.44 12.88
N LEU A 204 -11.09 -3.73 11.88
CA LEU A 204 -11.51 -3.90 10.47
C LEU A 204 -11.17 -5.31 9.96
N LEU A 205 -9.99 -5.84 10.27
CA LEU A 205 -9.62 -7.21 9.88
C LEU A 205 -10.56 -8.24 10.52
N ARG A 206 -10.77 -8.15 11.84
CA ARG A 206 -11.67 -9.06 12.58
C ARG A 206 -13.10 -9.02 12.06
N SER A 207 -13.64 -7.83 11.79
CA SER A 207 -15.01 -7.68 11.28
C SER A 207 -15.22 -8.28 9.88
N ASN A 208 -14.12 -8.53 9.17
CA ASN A 208 -14.12 -9.23 7.87
C ASN A 208 -13.65 -10.69 7.98
N GLY A 209 -13.61 -11.25 9.19
CA GLY A 209 -13.27 -12.66 9.42
C GLY A 209 -11.79 -13.00 9.20
N LEU A 210 -10.89 -12.02 9.24
CA LEU A 210 -9.45 -12.24 9.10
C LEU A 210 -8.79 -12.41 10.48
N HIS A 211 -7.89 -13.38 10.59
CA HIS A 211 -7.12 -13.67 11.80
C HIS A 211 -5.66 -13.31 11.58
N VAL A 212 -5.09 -12.50 12.47
CA VAL A 212 -3.68 -12.12 12.34
C VAL A 212 -2.80 -13.22 12.94
N GLY A 213 -2.07 -13.93 12.08
CA GLY A 213 -1.09 -14.94 12.48
C GLY A 213 0.22 -14.30 12.89
N ILE A 214 0.79 -13.47 12.02
CA ILE A 214 2.06 -12.77 12.25
C ILE A 214 1.84 -11.28 12.08
N PHE A 215 2.37 -10.49 13.02
CA PHE A 215 2.48 -9.04 12.88
C PHE A 215 3.96 -8.62 12.85
N ARG A 216 4.32 -7.69 11.94
CA ARG A 216 5.68 -7.16 11.85
C ARG A 216 5.65 -5.64 11.73
N ALA A 217 6.56 -4.98 12.47
CA ALA A 217 6.75 -3.53 12.39
C ALA A 217 8.20 -3.13 12.67
N ASP A 218 8.55 -1.91 12.29
CA ASP A 218 9.86 -1.33 12.55
C ASP A 218 10.01 -0.82 14.00
N CYS A 219 11.15 -0.20 14.32
CA CYS A 219 11.43 0.34 15.65
C CYS A 219 10.54 1.54 16.03
N GLY A 220 9.84 2.14 15.08
CA GLY A 220 8.80 3.12 15.33
C GLY A 220 7.64 2.58 16.15
N SER A 221 7.44 1.26 16.14
CA SER A 221 6.38 0.57 16.90
C SER A 221 6.86 -0.02 18.23
N TYR A 222 8.10 0.26 18.66
CA TYR A 222 8.64 -0.26 19.90
C TYR A 222 8.24 0.62 21.09
N SER A 223 7.05 0.39 21.64
CA SER A 223 6.55 0.97 22.90
C SER A 223 5.54 0.02 23.55
N GLU A 224 5.33 0.18 24.85
CA GLU A 224 4.51 -0.73 25.65
C GLU A 224 3.06 -0.79 25.16
N ASP A 225 2.41 0.34 24.97
CA ASP A 225 1.03 0.48 24.51
C ASP A 225 0.81 -0.21 23.14
N ILE A 226 1.76 -0.04 22.23
CA ILE A 226 1.71 -0.66 20.91
C ILE A 226 1.91 -2.18 21.01
N ILE A 227 2.90 -2.63 21.78
CA ILE A 227 3.18 -4.07 21.93
C ILE A 227 2.00 -4.78 22.59
N ARG A 228 1.37 -4.20 23.63
CA ARG A 228 0.16 -4.75 24.26
C ARG A 228 -1.01 -4.86 23.28
N THR A 229 -1.22 -3.81 22.48
CA THR A 229 -2.26 -3.83 21.45
C THR A 229 -1.99 -4.93 20.42
N VAL A 230 -0.76 -5.06 19.97
CA VAL A 230 -0.36 -6.07 18.97
C VAL A 230 -0.49 -7.48 19.53
N ASP A 231 0.02 -7.72 20.74
CA ASP A 231 -0.02 -9.04 21.41
C ASP A 231 -1.45 -9.53 21.64
N GLY A 232 -2.36 -8.60 21.97
CA GLY A 232 -3.80 -8.90 22.11
C GLY A 232 -4.53 -9.19 20.79
N ASN A 233 -3.92 -8.94 19.64
CA ASN A 233 -4.57 -8.99 18.33
C ASN A 233 -3.91 -9.92 17.30
N CYS A 234 -2.77 -10.54 17.62
CA CYS A 234 -2.10 -11.48 16.73
C CYS A 234 -1.59 -12.72 17.49
N ARG A 235 -1.30 -13.79 16.75
CA ARG A 235 -0.73 -14.99 17.39
C ARG A 235 0.74 -14.78 17.74
N VAL A 236 1.51 -14.17 16.83
CA VAL A 236 2.94 -13.92 17.00
C VAL A 236 3.28 -12.55 16.41
N PHE A 237 4.15 -11.79 17.06
CA PHE A 237 4.66 -10.55 16.53
C PHE A 237 6.19 -10.48 16.51
N TYR A 238 6.71 -9.68 15.59
CA TYR A 238 8.13 -9.36 15.47
C TYR A 238 8.27 -7.85 15.25
N ILE A 239 8.71 -7.14 16.28
CA ILE A 239 8.91 -5.68 16.23
C ILE A 239 10.39 -5.40 16.46
N ARG A 240 10.98 -4.56 15.61
CA ARG A 240 12.35 -4.14 15.83
C ARG A 240 12.44 -3.31 17.10
N ALA A 241 13.28 -3.75 18.03
CA ALA A 241 13.52 -3.03 19.27
C ALA A 241 14.50 -1.86 19.04
N SER A 242 14.19 -0.70 19.64
CA SER A 242 15.13 0.41 19.70
C SER A 242 16.18 0.16 20.77
N HIS A 243 17.38 0.67 20.54
CA HIS A 243 18.48 0.52 21.48
C HIS A 243 18.36 1.51 22.64
N SER A 244 18.51 1.02 23.86
CA SER A 244 18.64 1.79 25.09
C SER A 244 19.93 1.38 25.82
N SER A 245 20.34 2.15 26.81
CA SER A 245 21.49 1.78 27.67
C SER A 245 21.27 0.42 28.35
N THR A 246 20.07 0.16 28.83
CA THR A 246 19.70 -1.13 29.44
C THR A 246 19.73 -2.27 28.42
N MET A 247 19.28 -2.04 27.20
CA MET A 247 19.39 -3.02 26.12
C MET A 247 20.86 -3.39 25.84
N TYR A 248 21.74 -2.39 25.77
CA TYR A 248 23.17 -2.64 25.59
C TYR A 248 23.79 -3.38 26.77
N SER A 249 23.42 -3.06 28.02
CA SER A 249 23.87 -3.81 29.20
C SER A 249 23.50 -5.28 29.10
N ASN A 250 22.22 -5.57 28.81
CA ASN A 250 21.74 -6.95 28.65
C ASN A 250 22.48 -7.70 27.52
N ILE A 251 22.77 -7.00 26.42
CA ILE A 251 23.56 -7.59 25.31
C ILE A 251 25.00 -7.93 25.74
N GLN A 252 25.63 -7.09 26.57
CA GLN A 252 26.99 -7.34 27.05
C GLN A 252 27.06 -8.53 28.00
N ASP A 253 25.98 -8.83 28.72
CA ASP A 253 25.89 -9.98 29.61
C ASP A 253 25.73 -11.33 28.89
N ILE A 254 25.45 -11.31 27.57
CA ILE A 254 25.34 -12.54 26.77
C ILE A 254 26.70 -13.20 26.63
N LYS A 255 26.82 -14.40 27.21
CA LYS A 255 28.05 -15.19 27.19
C LYS A 255 28.19 -16.09 25.95
N GLU A 256 27.06 -16.59 25.46
CA GLU A 256 27.04 -17.57 24.37
C GLU A 256 26.36 -16.96 23.12
N TRP A 257 27.10 -16.97 22.01
CA TRP A 257 26.65 -16.51 20.71
C TRP A 257 26.69 -17.66 19.71
N ARG A 258 25.60 -17.92 19.04
CA ARG A 258 25.50 -18.97 18.01
C ARG A 258 25.79 -18.39 16.62
N PRO A 259 26.86 -18.88 15.93
CA PRO A 259 27.11 -18.45 14.56
C PRO A 259 26.05 -19.03 13.62
N VAL A 260 25.53 -18.17 12.72
CA VAL A 260 24.53 -18.53 11.71
C VAL A 260 24.81 -17.77 10.40
N GLU A 261 24.24 -18.24 9.31
CA GLU A 261 24.23 -17.52 8.04
C GLU A 261 22.81 -17.06 7.74
N ILE A 262 22.64 -15.73 7.52
CA ILE A 262 21.37 -15.09 7.18
C ILE A 262 21.62 -14.19 5.97
N ASP A 263 20.81 -14.34 4.91
CA ASP A 263 20.94 -13.57 3.65
C ASP A 263 22.38 -13.60 3.09
N SER A 264 23.04 -14.77 3.13
CA SER A 264 24.44 -14.98 2.72
C SER A 264 25.49 -14.19 3.52
N GLN A 265 25.12 -13.68 4.70
CA GLN A 265 26.02 -13.01 5.64
C GLN A 265 26.26 -13.87 6.87
N LYS A 266 27.54 -14.05 7.22
CA LYS A 266 27.92 -14.67 8.50
C LYS A 266 27.61 -13.69 9.63
N THR A 267 26.85 -14.14 10.60
CA THR A 267 26.41 -13.35 11.75
C THR A 267 26.31 -14.24 12.98
N GLU A 268 26.16 -13.65 14.13
CA GLU A 268 25.97 -14.38 15.38
C GLU A 268 24.64 -13.94 16.00
N VAL A 269 23.94 -14.89 16.62
CA VAL A 269 22.64 -14.67 17.22
C VAL A 269 22.59 -15.17 18.66
N ALA A 270 21.77 -14.51 19.45
CA ALA A 270 21.43 -14.92 20.81
C ALA A 270 20.05 -14.40 21.18
N SER A 271 19.51 -14.82 22.30
CA SER A 271 18.26 -14.27 22.82
C SER A 271 18.26 -14.24 24.34
N PHE A 272 17.46 -13.33 24.88
CA PHE A 272 17.21 -13.21 26.32
C PHE A 272 15.77 -12.75 26.58
N MET A 273 15.32 -12.93 27.83
CA MET A 273 14.01 -12.43 28.26
C MET A 273 14.08 -10.92 28.51
N SER A 274 13.13 -10.18 27.95
CA SER A 274 13.02 -8.74 28.19
C SER A 274 12.55 -8.48 29.62
N THR A 275 13.31 -7.66 30.36
CA THR A 275 12.99 -7.22 31.72
C THR A 275 12.82 -5.71 31.81
N HIS A 276 12.88 -5.02 30.66
CA HIS A 276 13.09 -3.58 30.63
C HIS A 276 11.83 -2.74 30.80
N PHE A 277 10.71 -3.20 30.30
CA PHE A 277 9.40 -2.63 30.50
C PHE A 277 8.37 -3.76 30.39
N MET A 278 7.16 -3.55 30.91
CA MET A 278 6.11 -4.56 30.97
C MET A 278 6.47 -5.66 31.98
N GLU A 279 6.60 -5.27 33.26
CA GLU A 279 6.94 -6.17 34.37
C GLU A 279 5.98 -7.35 34.52
N ASP A 280 4.76 -7.21 34.02
CA ASP A 280 3.71 -8.23 34.02
C ASP A 280 3.71 -9.16 32.79
N SER A 281 4.62 -8.95 31.85
CA SER A 281 4.67 -9.69 30.59
C SER A 281 6.10 -10.12 30.25
N HIS A 282 6.23 -11.36 29.76
CA HIS A 282 7.52 -11.94 29.41
C HIS A 282 7.67 -12.03 27.89
N TYR A 283 8.46 -11.12 27.33
CA TYR A 283 8.80 -11.12 25.91
C TYR A 283 10.26 -11.53 25.71
N ARG A 284 10.51 -12.12 24.55
CA ARG A 284 11.85 -12.52 24.11
C ARG A 284 12.46 -11.40 23.28
N ILE A 285 13.73 -11.06 23.56
CA ILE A 285 14.56 -10.24 22.69
C ILE A 285 15.52 -11.16 21.95
N VAL A 286 15.38 -11.20 20.63
CA VAL A 286 16.33 -11.88 19.74
C VAL A 286 17.32 -10.86 19.23
N VAL A 287 18.62 -11.15 19.39
CA VAL A 287 19.71 -10.26 19.02
C VAL A 287 20.53 -10.89 17.90
N GLN A 288 20.75 -10.12 16.86
CA GLN A 288 21.71 -10.38 15.81
C GLN A 288 22.89 -9.44 15.97
N ARG A 289 24.14 -9.95 15.96
CA ARG A 289 25.32 -9.12 15.84
C ARG A 289 26.11 -9.45 14.58
N THR A 290 26.58 -8.41 13.91
CA THR A 290 27.40 -8.55 12.69
C THR A 290 28.68 -7.76 12.89
N GLU A 291 29.83 -8.36 12.60
CA GLU A 291 31.11 -7.71 12.70
C GLU A 291 31.23 -6.54 11.71
N VAL A 292 31.72 -5.41 12.20
CA VAL A 292 31.93 -4.21 11.37
C VAL A 292 33.27 -4.38 10.65
N LYS A 293 33.31 -4.06 9.36
CA LYS A 293 34.56 -4.02 8.60
C LYS A 293 35.53 -2.98 9.19
N GLU A 294 36.82 -3.26 9.13
CA GLU A 294 37.88 -2.45 9.79
C GLU A 294 37.84 -0.95 9.43
N ASP A 295 37.42 -0.61 8.22
CA ASP A 295 37.30 0.77 7.71
C ASP A 295 36.04 1.52 8.18
N MET A 296 35.12 0.87 8.89
CA MET A 296 33.91 1.46 9.47
C MET A 296 33.84 1.39 11.00
N GLN A 297 34.95 1.16 11.67
CA GLN A 297 35.04 1.18 13.13
C GLN A 297 34.79 2.63 13.63
N ASP A 298 33.90 2.79 14.61
CA ASP A 298 33.68 4.08 15.22
C ASP A 298 34.88 4.48 16.11
N LEU A 299 34.94 5.76 16.50
CA LEU A 299 36.00 6.32 17.39
C LEU A 299 36.17 5.56 18.72
N PHE A 300 35.25 4.67 19.08
CA PHE A 300 35.23 3.89 20.33
C PHE A 300 35.56 2.41 20.11
N GLY A 301 35.99 2.00 18.90
CA GLY A 301 36.40 0.65 18.59
C GLY A 301 35.29 -0.39 18.66
N LYS A 302 34.03 -0.01 18.41
CA LYS A 302 32.92 -0.96 18.39
C LYS A 302 33.08 -1.96 17.25
N LYS A 303 33.19 -3.22 17.66
CA LYS A 303 33.47 -4.35 16.78
C LYS A 303 32.22 -4.92 16.11
N TYR A 304 31.02 -4.60 16.64
CA TYR A 304 29.75 -5.20 16.21
C TYR A 304 28.62 -4.18 16.06
N VAL A 305 27.78 -4.40 15.03
CA VAL A 305 26.45 -3.78 14.91
C VAL A 305 25.43 -4.77 15.43
N TYR A 306 24.57 -4.30 16.33
CA TYR A 306 23.50 -5.09 16.92
C TYR A 306 22.15 -4.76 16.31
N ARG A 307 21.31 -5.78 16.13
CA ARG A 307 19.92 -5.67 15.71
C ARG A 307 19.07 -6.51 16.63
N CYS A 308 18.06 -5.87 17.25
CA CYS A 308 17.21 -6.51 18.24
C CYS A 308 15.77 -6.60 17.74
N ILE A 309 15.10 -7.71 18.01
CA ILE A 309 13.69 -7.96 17.71
C ILE A 309 13.02 -8.41 18.99
N ILE A 310 11.95 -7.70 19.41
CA ILE A 310 11.06 -8.15 20.46
C ILE A 310 9.94 -9.01 19.87
N THR A 311 9.62 -10.11 20.59
CA THR A 311 8.63 -11.08 20.12
C THR A 311 8.00 -11.84 21.30
N ASN A 312 6.80 -12.36 21.12
CA ASN A 312 6.17 -13.37 21.97
C ASN A 312 6.42 -14.82 21.48
N ASP A 313 7.29 -14.99 20.47
CA ASP A 313 7.67 -16.30 19.91
C ASP A 313 8.81 -16.94 20.72
N TRP A 314 8.48 -17.94 21.50
CA TRP A 314 9.42 -18.74 22.30
C TRP A 314 9.77 -20.08 21.66
N GLU A 315 9.06 -20.46 20.57
CA GLU A 315 9.22 -21.76 19.91
C GLU A 315 10.26 -21.72 18.78
N SER A 316 10.26 -20.62 18.00
CA SER A 316 11.17 -20.49 16.86
C SER A 316 12.61 -20.21 17.32
N ASP A 317 13.59 -20.72 16.58
CA ASP A 317 15.00 -20.38 16.80
C ASP A 317 15.30 -18.93 16.34
N GLU A 318 16.42 -18.36 16.82
CA GLU A 318 16.79 -16.96 16.56
C GLU A 318 16.90 -16.66 15.06
N LYS A 319 17.42 -17.60 14.27
CA LYS A 319 17.58 -17.46 12.83
C LYS A 319 16.21 -17.32 12.16
N SER A 320 15.28 -18.20 12.49
CA SER A 320 13.91 -18.19 11.95
C SER A 320 13.14 -16.91 12.30
N VAL A 321 13.30 -16.39 13.51
CA VAL A 321 12.76 -15.09 13.93
C VAL A 321 13.27 -13.96 13.04
N ILE A 322 14.59 -13.90 12.84
CA ILE A 322 15.24 -12.84 12.06
C ILE A 322 14.83 -12.94 10.57
N GLU A 323 14.86 -14.15 9.99
CA GLU A 323 14.45 -14.36 8.59
C GLU A 323 12.98 -14.02 8.37
N THR A 324 12.09 -14.32 9.35
CA THR A 324 10.68 -13.97 9.29
C THR A 324 10.48 -12.46 9.39
N TYR A 325 11.24 -11.78 10.25
CA TYR A 325 11.23 -10.32 10.34
C TYR A 325 11.74 -9.67 9.04
N ASN A 326 12.83 -10.17 8.46
CA ASN A 326 13.46 -9.59 7.27
C ASN A 326 12.52 -9.55 6.05
N LYS A 327 11.55 -10.48 5.96
CA LYS A 327 10.51 -10.46 4.91
C LYS A 327 9.68 -9.17 4.89
N ARG A 328 9.68 -8.38 5.99
CA ARG A 328 9.06 -7.04 6.05
C ARG A 328 9.70 -6.07 5.04
N GLY A 329 10.99 -6.17 4.76
CA GLY A 329 11.71 -5.27 3.85
C GLY A 329 11.10 -5.18 2.44
N ALA A 330 10.33 -6.19 2.01
CA ALA A 330 9.61 -6.13 0.74
C ALA A 330 8.56 -4.99 0.66
N ARG A 331 8.14 -4.43 1.80
CA ARG A 331 7.14 -3.34 1.86
C ARG A 331 7.65 -2.01 1.31
N GLU A 332 8.94 -1.77 1.34
CA GLU A 332 9.54 -0.58 0.73
C GLU A 332 9.21 -0.49 -0.78
N CYS A 333 9.10 -1.63 -1.45
CA CYS A 333 8.67 -1.70 -2.85
C CYS A 333 7.21 -1.26 -3.05
N ASP A 334 6.32 -1.54 -2.09
CA ASP A 334 4.91 -1.14 -2.18
C ASP A 334 4.77 0.37 -2.05
N PHE A 335 5.48 1.00 -1.11
CA PHE A 335 5.52 2.47 -1.00
C PHE A 335 6.13 3.13 -2.22
N ALA A 336 7.19 2.54 -2.79
CA ALA A 336 7.77 3.02 -4.03
C ALA A 336 6.77 2.99 -5.20
N ARG A 337 5.89 1.97 -5.26
CA ARG A 337 4.81 1.87 -6.26
C ARG A 337 3.73 2.92 -6.02
N LEU A 338 3.22 3.06 -4.79
CA LEU A 338 2.23 4.10 -4.42
C LEU A 338 2.76 5.50 -4.78
N ASN A 339 4.01 5.79 -4.43
CA ASN A 339 4.63 7.07 -4.70
C ASN A 339 4.84 7.35 -6.18
N ASN A 340 5.34 6.39 -6.94
CA ASN A 340 5.81 6.63 -8.30
C ASN A 340 4.80 6.24 -9.38
N ASP A 341 3.89 5.30 -9.10
CA ASP A 341 2.95 4.76 -10.09
C ASP A 341 1.50 5.15 -9.81
N PHE A 342 1.15 5.46 -8.53
CA PHE A 342 -0.23 5.72 -8.12
C PHE A 342 -0.42 7.11 -7.46
N GLY A 343 0.44 8.06 -7.78
CA GLY A 343 0.22 9.49 -7.56
C GLY A 343 0.46 10.03 -6.16
N TRP A 344 1.00 9.26 -5.19
CA TRP A 344 1.24 9.78 -3.83
C TRP A 344 2.27 10.92 -3.79
N LYS A 345 3.13 11.04 -4.80
CA LYS A 345 4.02 12.22 -4.98
C LYS A 345 3.31 13.47 -5.49
N HIS A 346 2.08 13.31 -5.99
CA HIS A 346 1.31 14.37 -6.65
C HIS A 346 -0.09 14.47 -6.04
N LEU A 347 -0.16 14.67 -4.72
CA LEU A 347 -1.44 14.81 -4.01
C LEU A 347 -2.27 15.93 -4.62
N PRO A 348 -3.54 15.68 -5.01
CA PRO A 348 -4.31 16.64 -5.81
C PRO A 348 -5.00 17.74 -5.01
N CYS A 349 -5.16 17.57 -3.69
CA CYS A 349 -6.01 18.44 -2.86
C CYS A 349 -5.19 19.29 -1.88
N SER A 350 -5.82 20.32 -1.32
CA SER A 350 -5.19 21.27 -0.38
C SER A 350 -5.11 20.76 1.06
N PHE A 351 -6.02 19.84 1.45
CA PHE A 351 -6.17 19.42 2.84
C PHE A 351 -5.98 17.93 3.04
N MET A 352 -5.53 17.55 4.25
CA MET A 352 -5.29 16.17 4.67
C MET A 352 -6.49 15.26 4.40
N LYS A 353 -7.69 15.67 4.81
CA LYS A 353 -8.90 14.86 4.71
C LYS A 353 -9.22 14.42 3.28
N GLU A 354 -9.04 15.32 2.33
CA GLU A 354 -9.24 15.05 0.91
C GLU A 354 -8.11 14.17 0.34
N ASN A 355 -6.87 14.46 0.74
CA ASN A 355 -5.71 13.68 0.31
C ASN A 355 -5.72 12.26 0.91
N THR A 356 -6.30 12.06 2.10
CA THR A 356 -6.53 10.72 2.65
C THR A 356 -7.50 9.91 1.78
N ALA A 357 -8.60 10.53 1.35
CA ALA A 357 -9.52 9.88 0.41
C ALA A 357 -8.81 9.49 -0.90
N PHE A 358 -7.99 10.39 -1.46
CA PHE A 358 -7.19 10.10 -2.64
C PHE A 358 -6.21 8.95 -2.41
N MET A 359 -5.49 8.93 -1.28
CA MET A 359 -4.53 7.86 -0.96
C MET A 359 -5.20 6.49 -0.90
N ILE A 360 -6.38 6.38 -0.28
CA ILE A 360 -7.11 5.10 -0.20
C ILE A 360 -7.64 4.67 -1.57
N LEU A 361 -8.18 5.59 -2.37
CA LEU A 361 -8.64 5.28 -3.73
C LEU A 361 -7.50 4.80 -4.63
N THR A 362 -6.33 5.40 -4.53
CA THR A 362 -5.15 4.96 -5.31
C THR A 362 -4.54 3.67 -4.80
N ALA A 363 -4.67 3.36 -3.51
CA ALA A 363 -4.34 2.04 -2.97
C ALA A 363 -5.28 0.95 -3.53
N ILE A 364 -6.58 1.25 -3.68
CA ILE A 364 -7.53 0.37 -4.39
C ILE A 364 -7.05 0.12 -5.83
N CYS A 365 -6.62 1.17 -6.54
CA CYS A 365 -6.07 1.03 -7.90
C CYS A 365 -4.82 0.16 -7.94
N MET A 366 -3.91 0.29 -6.96
CA MET A 366 -2.71 -0.55 -6.87
C MET A 366 -3.04 -2.01 -6.58
N ASN A 367 -3.97 -2.28 -5.67
CA ASN A 367 -4.38 -3.65 -5.36
C ASN A 367 -5.06 -4.32 -6.57
N PHE A 368 -5.95 -3.60 -7.26
CA PHE A 368 -6.55 -4.09 -8.50
C PHE A 368 -5.49 -4.35 -9.58
N PHE A 369 -4.52 -3.46 -9.75
CA PHE A 369 -3.42 -3.66 -10.67
C PHE A 369 -2.65 -4.95 -10.38
N SER A 370 -2.30 -5.19 -9.12
CA SER A 370 -1.60 -6.42 -8.69
C SER A 370 -2.43 -7.68 -8.96
N TYR A 371 -3.73 -7.63 -8.67
CA TYR A 371 -4.68 -8.69 -8.99
C TYR A 371 -4.72 -8.94 -10.51
N PHE A 372 -4.93 -7.90 -11.31
CA PHE A 372 -5.04 -8.03 -12.76
C PHE A 372 -3.79 -8.62 -13.39
N VAL A 373 -2.60 -8.12 -12.99
CA VAL A 373 -1.33 -8.66 -13.49
C VAL A 373 -1.17 -10.12 -13.10
N SER A 374 -1.58 -10.53 -11.91
CA SER A 374 -1.59 -11.96 -11.52
C SER A 374 -2.43 -12.81 -12.45
N CYS A 375 -3.60 -12.31 -12.85
CA CYS A 375 -4.51 -13.04 -13.76
C CYS A 375 -3.91 -13.24 -15.16
N ILE A 376 -3.15 -12.26 -15.66
CA ILE A 376 -2.61 -12.31 -17.02
C ILE A 376 -1.18 -12.87 -17.11
N SER A 377 -0.48 -13.04 -16.00
CA SER A 377 0.95 -13.40 -15.97
C SER A 377 1.25 -14.79 -16.58
N SER A 378 0.29 -15.69 -16.61
CA SER A 378 0.43 -16.98 -17.28
C SER A 378 0.49 -16.87 -18.81
N VAL A 379 -0.12 -15.82 -19.39
CA VAL A 379 -0.15 -15.54 -20.82
C VAL A 379 0.94 -14.50 -21.18
N PHE A 380 1.05 -13.45 -20.35
CA PHE A 380 2.07 -12.40 -20.50
C PHE A 380 3.21 -12.61 -19.50
N THR A 381 4.00 -13.65 -19.71
CA THR A 381 5.05 -14.14 -18.79
C THR A 381 6.13 -13.12 -18.43
N THR A 382 6.21 -12.03 -19.18
CA THR A 382 7.13 -10.91 -18.91
C THR A 382 6.60 -9.94 -17.85
N LEU A 383 5.36 -10.13 -17.38
CA LEU A 383 4.72 -9.36 -16.32
C LEU A 383 4.59 -10.21 -15.06
N THR A 384 4.88 -9.59 -13.92
CA THR A 384 4.71 -10.17 -12.58
C THR A 384 3.87 -9.23 -11.71
N PRO A 385 3.23 -9.71 -10.65
CA PRO A 385 2.46 -8.85 -9.74
C PRO A 385 3.25 -7.68 -9.13
N THR A 386 4.58 -7.80 -9.10
CA THR A 386 5.50 -6.75 -8.64
C THR A 386 5.99 -5.82 -9.75
N SER A 387 5.56 -6.05 -11.00
CA SER A 387 5.92 -5.17 -12.12
C SER A 387 5.44 -3.74 -11.88
N ARG A 388 6.25 -2.76 -12.32
CA ARG A 388 5.88 -1.34 -12.31
C ARG A 388 4.82 -1.07 -13.39
N VAL A 389 3.94 -0.11 -13.13
CA VAL A 389 2.91 0.31 -14.11
C VAL A 389 3.53 0.72 -15.44
N LYS A 390 4.68 1.39 -15.44
CA LYS A 390 5.41 1.73 -16.67
C LYS A 390 5.72 0.50 -17.55
N THR A 391 6.15 -0.59 -16.92
CA THR A 391 6.43 -1.86 -17.61
C THR A 391 5.15 -2.48 -18.17
N PHE A 392 4.07 -2.45 -17.38
CA PHE A 392 2.76 -2.91 -17.79
C PHE A 392 2.23 -2.12 -19.00
N VAL A 393 2.29 -0.80 -18.93
CA VAL A 393 1.86 0.06 -20.05
C VAL A 393 2.63 -0.32 -21.33
N PHE A 394 3.95 -0.42 -21.26
CA PHE A 394 4.78 -0.73 -22.42
C PHE A 394 4.52 -2.12 -22.99
N ARG A 395 4.32 -3.12 -22.12
CA ARG A 395 4.20 -4.53 -22.55
C ARG A 395 2.77 -4.97 -22.82
N PHE A 396 1.79 -4.33 -22.16
CA PHE A 396 0.40 -4.74 -22.21
C PHE A 396 -0.55 -3.61 -22.66
N ALA A 397 -0.68 -2.51 -21.93
CA ALA A 397 -1.75 -1.55 -22.18
C ALA A 397 -1.58 -0.81 -23.53
N ALA A 398 -0.34 -0.44 -23.88
CA ALA A 398 -0.05 0.32 -25.09
C ALA A 398 -0.06 -0.59 -26.33
N VAL A 399 -1.23 -0.76 -26.90
CA VAL A 399 -1.45 -1.42 -28.19
C VAL A 399 -2.51 -0.64 -28.97
N CYS A 400 -2.22 -0.39 -30.25
CA CYS A 400 -3.17 0.30 -31.13
C CYS A 400 -4.43 -0.56 -31.29
N ALA A 401 -5.59 0.07 -31.14
CA ALA A 401 -6.87 -0.61 -31.33
C ALA A 401 -7.91 0.32 -31.95
N LYS A 402 -8.86 -0.29 -32.69
CA LYS A 402 -9.98 0.41 -33.31
C LYS A 402 -11.29 -0.31 -33.03
N TRP A 403 -12.26 0.43 -32.54
CA TRP A 403 -13.61 -0.07 -32.42
C TRP A 403 -14.35 0.01 -33.75
N THR A 404 -14.98 -1.07 -34.15
CA THR A 404 -15.87 -1.13 -35.33
C THR A 404 -17.21 -1.75 -34.91
N ARG A 405 -18.28 -1.36 -35.58
CA ARG A 405 -19.62 -1.90 -35.34
C ARG A 405 -20.09 -2.64 -36.58
N SER A 406 -20.44 -3.90 -36.43
CA SER A 406 -21.02 -4.73 -37.48
C SER A 406 -22.15 -5.57 -36.93
N ALA A 407 -23.28 -5.65 -37.65
CA ALA A 407 -24.46 -6.42 -37.24
C ALA A 407 -24.88 -6.18 -35.77
N ARG A 408 -24.90 -4.93 -35.31
CA ARG A 408 -25.20 -4.48 -33.92
C ARG A 408 -24.16 -4.92 -32.87
N THR A 409 -23.08 -5.60 -33.24
CA THR A 409 -22.00 -6.03 -32.35
C THR A 409 -20.80 -5.08 -32.46
N TRP A 410 -20.22 -4.70 -31.33
CA TRP A 410 -18.98 -3.98 -31.27
C TRP A 410 -17.78 -4.95 -31.33
N TRP A 411 -16.81 -4.62 -32.17
CA TRP A 411 -15.56 -5.36 -32.35
C TRP A 411 -14.39 -4.47 -31.97
N LEU A 412 -13.51 -4.95 -31.08
CA LEU A 412 -12.24 -4.32 -30.80
C LEU A 412 -11.17 -4.99 -31.66
N ASN A 413 -10.70 -4.28 -32.67
CA ASN A 413 -9.61 -4.75 -33.52
C ASN A 413 -8.28 -4.30 -32.93
N LEU A 414 -7.47 -5.24 -32.46
CA LEU A 414 -6.14 -5.01 -31.92
C LEU A 414 -5.10 -5.20 -33.03
N TYR A 415 -4.19 -4.23 -33.18
CA TYR A 415 -3.11 -4.29 -34.17
C TYR A 415 -1.82 -4.75 -33.48
N THR A 416 -1.70 -6.06 -33.28
CA THR A 416 -0.61 -6.66 -32.51
C THR A 416 -0.53 -8.17 -32.75
N ASP A 417 0.65 -8.74 -32.54
CA ASP A 417 0.94 -10.18 -32.49
C ASP A 417 0.87 -10.76 -31.05
N LYS A 418 0.62 -9.91 -30.04
CA LYS A 418 0.54 -10.35 -28.64
C LYS A 418 -0.71 -11.19 -28.38
N PRO A 419 -0.68 -12.19 -27.47
CA PRO A 419 -1.70 -13.21 -27.31
C PRO A 419 -2.92 -12.76 -26.46
N TYR A 420 -3.55 -11.62 -26.82
CA TYR A 420 -4.75 -11.14 -26.12
C TYR A 420 -5.98 -12.05 -26.29
N ASP A 421 -6.02 -12.81 -27.37
CA ASP A 421 -7.06 -13.81 -27.66
C ASP A 421 -7.10 -14.95 -26.65
N LYS A 422 -5.98 -15.21 -25.94
CA LYS A 422 -5.87 -16.22 -24.89
C LYS A 422 -6.37 -15.73 -23.52
N LEU A 423 -6.69 -14.45 -23.39
CA LEU A 423 -7.17 -13.90 -22.12
C LEU A 423 -8.66 -14.20 -21.94
N SER A 424 -8.99 -14.84 -20.83
CA SER A 424 -10.37 -15.07 -20.37
C SER A 424 -10.57 -14.44 -18.99
N PHE A 425 -11.60 -13.64 -18.86
CA PHE A 425 -12.11 -13.14 -17.58
C PHE A 425 -13.50 -13.69 -17.46
N GLY A 426 -13.65 -14.63 -16.53
CA GLY A 426 -14.88 -15.40 -16.30
C GLY A 426 -16.05 -14.56 -15.83
#